data_a5c86a5bc5cbf088df9dd00eaa49122d
#
_entry.id   a5c86a5bc5cbf088df9dd00eaa49122d
#
_cell.length_a   1.000
_cell.length_b   1.000
_cell.length_c   1.000
_cell.angle_alpha   90.00
_cell.angle_beta   90.00
_cell.angle_gamma   90.00
#
_symmetry.space_group_name_H-M   'P 1'
#
loop_
_entity.id
_entity.type
_entity.pdbx_description
1 polymer ?
#
loop_
_entity_poly.entity_id
_entity_poly.type
_entity_poly.pdbx_seq_one_letter_code
_entity_poly.pdbx_strand_id
1 'polypeptide(L)'
;MKVKFLTVIWFVLGCCFSAALAQTISVKGTVTDESKLPMPGVSVVVKGTTHGTSTDIDGKYELQAKAGDVLEFSSVGYTTQAKKVVGG
;
A
#
# COMPACT_ATOMS: atom_id res chain seq x y z
N MET A 1 -26.04 32.47 -23.60
CA MET A 1 -26.16 31.16 -24.23
C MET A 1 -24.88 30.42 -24.38
N LYS A 2 -23.89 31.04 -24.98
CA LYS A 2 -22.60 30.40 -25.17
C LYS A 2 -21.87 30.12 -23.86
N VAL A 3 -22.20 30.90 -22.86
CA VAL A 3 -21.61 30.73 -21.54
C VAL A 3 -21.93 29.36 -20.93
N LYS A 4 -23.06 28.80 -21.26
CA LYS A 4 -23.46 27.52 -20.72
C LYS A 4 -22.56 26.38 -21.15
N PHE A 5 -22.02 26.45 -22.33
CA PHE A 5 -21.11 25.41 -22.79
C PHE A 5 -19.82 25.43 -22.01
N LEU A 6 -19.33 26.61 -21.71
CA LEU A 6 -18.11 26.73 -20.90
C LEU A 6 -18.30 26.16 -19.52
N THR A 7 -19.47 26.33 -18.93
CA THR A 7 -19.75 25.82 -17.62
C THR A 7 -19.71 24.30 -17.60
N VAL A 8 -20.26 23.68 -18.63
CA VAL A 8 -20.26 22.21 -18.73
C VAL A 8 -18.84 21.66 -18.85
N ILE A 9 -18.02 22.32 -19.64
CA ILE A 9 -16.64 21.90 -19.83
C ILE A 9 -15.88 21.96 -18.52
N TRP A 10 -16.08 22.96 -17.73
CA TRP A 10 -15.46 23.07 -16.43
C TRP A 10 -15.83 21.93 -15.51
N PHE A 11 -17.09 21.55 -15.55
CA PHE A 11 -17.54 20.46 -14.72
C PHE A 11 -16.86 19.15 -15.08
N VAL A 12 -16.69 18.89 -16.36
CA VAL A 12 -16.02 17.69 -16.84
C VAL A 12 -14.56 17.66 -16.38
N LEU A 13 -13.89 18.78 -16.43
CA LEU A 13 -12.51 18.88 -15.98
C LEU A 13 -12.40 18.58 -14.49
N GLY A 14 -13.36 19.02 -13.71
CA GLY A 14 -13.37 18.74 -12.27
C GLY A 14 -13.43 17.27 -11.97
N CYS A 15 -14.18 16.50 -12.76
CA CYS A 15 -14.29 15.06 -12.55
C CYS A 15 -12.98 14.31 -12.78
N CYS A 16 -12.14 14.81 -13.66
CA CYS A 16 -10.87 14.14 -13.96
C CYS A 16 -9.90 14.16 -12.79
N PHE A 17 -10.04 15.08 -11.87
CA PHE A 17 -9.17 15.15 -10.72
C PHE A 17 -9.29 13.97 -9.78
N SER A 18 -10.45 13.35 -9.73
CA SER A 18 -10.67 12.22 -8.83
C SER A 18 -9.71 11.08 -9.07
N ALA A 19 -9.27 10.89 -10.30
CA ALA A 19 -8.37 9.79 -10.63
C ALA A 19 -6.99 9.95 -10.01
N ALA A 20 -6.58 11.16 -9.70
CA ALA A 20 -5.25 11.41 -9.13
C ALA A 20 -5.12 10.92 -7.69
N LEU A 21 -6.24 10.63 -7.01
CA LEU A 21 -6.23 10.20 -5.62
C LEU A 21 -5.93 8.72 -5.44
N ALA A 22 -5.85 7.97 -6.53
CA ALA A 22 -5.65 6.52 -6.48
C ALA A 22 -4.20 6.11 -6.71
N GLN A 23 -3.25 6.92 -6.26
CA GLN A 23 -1.85 6.62 -6.46
C GLN A 23 -1.34 5.56 -5.50
N THR A 24 -0.51 4.66 -6.02
CA THR A 24 0.20 3.69 -5.19
C THR A 24 1.51 4.28 -4.71
N ILE A 25 1.97 3.81 -3.58
CA ILE A 25 3.25 4.21 -3.01
C ILE A 25 4.09 2.96 -2.77
N SER A 26 5.39 3.14 -2.76
CA SER A 26 6.32 2.06 -2.47
C SER A 26 6.54 1.99 -0.97
N VAL A 27 6.15 0.86 -0.37
CA VAL A 27 6.30 0.64 1.06
C VAL A 27 7.51 -0.26 1.28
N LYS A 28 8.44 0.19 2.09
CA LYS A 28 9.65 -0.56 2.40
C LYS A 28 9.77 -0.71 3.91
N GLY A 29 10.32 -1.82 4.33
CA GLY A 29 10.53 -2.04 5.75
C GLY A 29 11.40 -3.24 6.01
N THR A 30 11.63 -3.50 7.29
CA THR A 30 12.41 -4.63 7.77
C THR A 30 11.62 -5.34 8.85
N VAL A 31 11.58 -6.68 8.77
CA VAL A 31 10.93 -7.51 9.78
C VAL A 31 12.01 -8.18 10.62
N THR A 32 11.89 -8.04 11.93
CA THR A 32 12.82 -8.66 12.88
C THR A 32 12.04 -9.43 13.93
N ASP A 33 12.72 -10.40 14.55
CA ASP A 33 12.13 -11.16 15.66
C ASP A 33 12.33 -10.41 16.99
N GLU A 34 11.96 -11.05 18.08
CA GLU A 34 12.09 -10.49 19.43
C GLU A 34 13.53 -10.16 19.81
N SER A 35 14.47 -10.89 19.24
CA SER A 35 15.89 -10.67 19.48
C SER A 35 16.50 -9.66 18.50
N LYS A 36 15.66 -9.00 17.70
CA LYS A 36 16.06 -8.04 16.68
C LYS A 36 16.87 -8.65 15.55
N LEU A 37 16.72 -9.95 15.33
CA LEU A 37 17.35 -10.62 14.20
C LEU A 37 16.44 -10.57 12.99
N PRO A 38 16.99 -10.41 11.78
CA PRO A 38 16.16 -10.35 10.58
C PRO A 38 15.38 -11.64 10.35
N MET A 39 14.17 -11.50 9.87
CA MET A 39 13.28 -12.62 9.58
C MET A 39 13.07 -12.77 8.09
N PRO A 40 13.78 -13.69 7.42
CA PRO A 40 13.55 -13.94 6.01
C PRO A 40 12.32 -14.80 5.80
N GLY A 41 11.73 -14.70 4.62
CA GLY A 41 10.60 -15.55 4.25
C GLY A 41 9.26 -15.20 4.90
N VAL A 42 9.16 -14.03 5.52
CA VAL A 42 7.89 -13.56 6.08
C VAL A 42 6.99 -13.10 4.95
N SER A 43 5.75 -13.58 4.95
CA SER A 43 4.77 -13.18 3.96
C SER A 43 4.20 -11.80 4.31
N VAL A 44 4.22 -10.89 3.34
CA VAL A 44 3.68 -9.53 3.49
C VAL A 44 2.61 -9.35 2.42
N VAL A 45 1.36 -9.23 2.82
CA VAL A 45 0.23 -9.18 1.89
C VAL A 45 -0.66 -7.99 2.21
N VAL A 46 -1.16 -7.33 1.18
CA VAL A 46 -2.17 -6.29 1.35
C VAL A 46 -3.48 -6.96 1.69
N LYS A 47 -4.02 -6.64 2.85
CA LYS A 47 -5.25 -7.27 3.37
C LYS A 47 -6.39 -7.14 2.37
N GLY A 48 -7.08 -8.24 2.15
CA GLY A 48 -8.19 -8.28 1.21
C GLY A 48 -7.81 -8.50 -0.25
N THR A 49 -6.51 -8.70 -0.52
CA THR A 49 -6.02 -8.96 -1.87
C THR A 49 -5.04 -10.12 -1.87
N THR A 50 -4.63 -10.53 -3.06
CA THR A 50 -3.56 -11.51 -3.22
C THR A 50 -2.23 -10.84 -3.53
N HIS A 51 -2.19 -9.51 -3.51
CA HIS A 51 -0.99 -8.74 -3.81
C HIS A 51 -0.06 -8.74 -2.60
N GLY A 52 1.13 -9.27 -2.77
CA GLY A 52 2.06 -9.37 -1.66
C GLY A 52 3.47 -9.70 -2.08
N THR A 53 4.33 -9.81 -1.10
CA THR A 53 5.73 -10.15 -1.28
C THR A 53 6.21 -10.94 -0.06
N SER A 54 7.49 -11.28 -0.03
CA SER A 54 8.09 -11.88 1.16
C SER A 54 9.41 -11.20 1.47
N THR A 55 9.83 -11.29 2.73
CA THR A 55 11.09 -10.67 3.14
C THR A 55 12.28 -11.45 2.59
N ASP A 56 13.35 -10.72 2.31
CA ASP A 56 14.60 -11.32 1.84
C ASP A 56 15.45 -11.84 3.02
N ILE A 57 16.66 -12.26 2.74
CA ILE A 57 17.56 -12.81 3.75
C ILE A 57 17.87 -11.81 4.87
N ASP A 58 17.78 -10.54 4.60
CA ASP A 58 17.99 -9.49 5.58
C ASP A 58 16.70 -9.05 6.26
N GLY A 59 15.60 -9.74 6.01
CA GLY A 59 14.29 -9.39 6.57
C GLY A 59 13.65 -8.18 5.92
N LYS A 60 14.16 -7.72 4.81
CA LYS A 60 13.66 -6.53 4.12
C LYS A 60 12.57 -6.88 3.12
N TYR A 61 11.60 -5.99 3.00
CA TYR A 61 10.54 -6.12 2.02
C TYR A 61 10.29 -4.80 1.31
N GLU A 62 9.75 -4.91 0.11
CA GLU A 62 9.29 -3.76 -0.66
C GLU A 62 8.00 -4.16 -1.38
N LEU A 63 6.98 -3.33 -1.28
CA LEU A 63 5.65 -3.63 -1.78
C LEU A 63 4.95 -2.35 -2.18
N GLN A 64 4.21 -2.40 -3.28
CA GLN A 64 3.39 -1.27 -3.72
C GLN A 64 2.02 -1.37 -3.04
N ALA A 65 1.58 -0.29 -2.43
CA ALA A 65 0.30 -0.23 -1.74
C ALA A 65 -0.25 1.19 -1.79
N LYS A 66 -1.46 1.38 -1.31
CA LYS A 66 -2.08 2.71 -1.24
C LYS A 66 -2.13 3.15 0.21
N ALA A 67 -2.12 4.47 0.42
CA ALA A 67 -2.31 5.00 1.75
C ALA A 67 -3.64 4.51 2.32
N GLY A 68 -3.61 4.02 3.54
CA GLY A 68 -4.79 3.44 4.18
C GLY A 68 -4.92 1.94 4.04
N ASP A 69 -4.14 1.32 3.14
CA ASP A 69 -4.10 -0.13 3.05
C ASP A 69 -3.52 -0.73 4.32
N VAL A 70 -3.88 -1.97 4.59
CA VAL A 70 -3.35 -2.70 5.74
C VAL A 70 -2.48 -3.84 5.22
N LEU A 71 -1.25 -3.93 5.72
CA LEU A 71 -0.35 -5.02 5.38
C LEU A 71 -0.43 -6.07 6.48
N GLU A 72 -0.55 -7.33 6.07
CA GLU A 72 -0.55 -8.45 6.98
C GLU A 72 0.77 -9.20 6.86
N PHE A 73 1.42 -9.40 7.98
CA PHE A 73 2.71 -10.10 8.06
C PHE A 73 2.48 -11.44 8.73
N SER A 74 2.85 -12.53 8.06
CA SER A 74 2.67 -13.85 8.61
C SER A 74 3.91 -14.72 8.37
N SER A 75 4.20 -15.58 9.35
CA SER A 75 5.30 -16.53 9.27
C SER A 75 4.95 -17.75 10.07
N VAL A 76 5.51 -18.89 9.69
CA VAL A 76 5.27 -20.16 10.38
C VAL A 76 5.76 -20.04 11.83
N GLY A 77 4.87 -20.36 12.77
CA GLY A 77 5.21 -20.30 14.19
C GLY A 77 5.02 -18.95 14.86
N TYR A 78 4.55 -17.95 14.12
CA TYR A 78 4.33 -16.61 14.65
C TYR A 78 2.90 -16.15 14.41
N THR A 79 2.42 -15.29 15.30
CA THR A 79 1.10 -14.68 15.17
C THR A 79 1.12 -13.67 14.04
N THR A 80 0.06 -13.68 13.22
CA THR A 80 -0.07 -12.70 12.14
C THR A 80 -0.18 -11.28 12.71
N GLN A 81 0.60 -10.37 12.17
CA GLN A 81 0.61 -8.97 12.55
C GLN A 81 0.06 -8.13 11.41
N ALA A 82 -0.55 -7.01 11.75
CA ALA A 82 -1.10 -6.10 10.76
C ALA A 82 -0.56 -4.69 10.99
N LYS A 83 -0.30 -3.98 9.90
CA LYS A 83 0.20 -2.61 9.96
C LYS A 83 -0.47 -1.79 8.88
N LYS A 84 -1.01 -0.64 9.26
CA LYS A 84 -1.64 0.27 8.33
C LYS A 84 -0.59 1.09 7.58
N VAL A 85 -0.76 1.20 6.27
CA VAL A 85 0.12 2.01 5.42
C VAL A 85 -0.21 3.47 5.62
N VAL A 86 0.80 4.25 5.99
CA VAL A 86 0.66 5.69 6.16
C VAL A 86 1.23 6.34 4.91
N GLY A 87 0.43 7.19 4.28
CA GLY A 87 0.85 7.90 3.08
C GLY A 87 2.02 8.80 3.39
N GLY A 88 2.99 8.73 2.55
CA GLY A 88 4.12 9.41 2.89
C GLY A 88 4.90 10.39 2.25
#